data_3cf5bf02fe62fb53b4f6c009937cc2d1
#
_entry.id   3cf5bf02fe62fb53b4f6c009937cc2d1
#
_cell.length_a   1.000
_cell.length_b   1.000
_cell.length_c   1.000
_cell.angle_alpha   90.00
_cell.angle_beta   90.00
_cell.angle_gamma   90.00
#
_symmetry.space_group_name_H-M   'P 1'
#
loop_
_entity.id
_entity.type
_entity.pdbx_description
1 polymer ?
#
loop_
_entity_poly.entity_id
_entity_poly.type
_entity_poly.pdbx_seq_one_letter_code
_entity_poly.pdbx_strand_id
1 'polypeptide(L)'
;GLVGWEMCIRDRDETAPSLLDGEVFVTGENTKATAITNFTDAEAGVVYTIYGSGSEYASTIATGGNFVLTEAMTLSEGKFIKLAKAADGKFYEVARG
;
A
#
# COMPACT_ATOMS: atom_id res chain seq x y z
N GLY A 1 15.73 8.56 -1.64
CA GLY A 1 15.96 7.13 -1.67
C GLY A 1 15.33 6.42 -0.50
N LEU A 2 15.40 5.11 -0.51
CA LEU A 2 14.87 4.30 0.57
C LEU A 2 15.77 4.39 1.79
N VAL A 3 15.17 4.44 2.96
CA VAL A 3 15.91 4.32 4.21
C VAL A 3 15.94 2.84 4.62
N GLY A 4 16.88 2.46 5.48
CA GLY A 4 17.12 1.05 5.78
C GLY A 4 15.96 0.30 6.44
N TRP A 5 14.99 1.00 7.01
CA TRP A 5 13.83 0.39 7.64
C TRP A 5 12.61 0.24 6.72
N GLU A 6 12.67 0.77 5.49
CA GLU A 6 11.62 0.57 4.51
C GLU A 6 11.74 -0.82 3.90
N MET A 7 10.61 -1.48 3.72
CA MET A 7 10.55 -2.83 3.16
C MET A 7 9.90 -2.81 1.79
N CYS A 8 10.49 -3.52 0.82
CA CYS A 8 9.90 -3.68 -0.49
C CYS A 8 8.77 -4.71 -0.42
N ILE A 9 7.67 -4.42 -1.08
CA ILE A 9 6.63 -5.40 -1.36
C ILE A 9 7.23 -6.32 -2.44
N ARG A 10 7.40 -7.57 -2.09
CA ARG A 10 8.19 -8.51 -2.91
C ARG A 10 7.49 -9.00 -4.16
N ASP A 11 6.18 -9.16 -4.08
CA ASP A 11 5.44 -9.80 -5.15
C ASP A 11 4.99 -8.76 -6.17
N ARG A 12 5.62 -8.79 -7.35
CA ARG A 12 5.16 -7.96 -8.47
C ARG A 12 3.78 -8.41 -8.90
N ASP A 13 3.00 -7.47 -9.40
CA ASP A 13 1.66 -7.74 -9.93
C ASP A 13 0.72 -8.33 -8.88
N GLU A 14 1.05 -8.17 -7.59
CA GLU A 14 0.27 -8.73 -6.49
C GLU A 14 -0.86 -7.78 -6.11
N THR A 15 -2.08 -8.32 -6.09
CA THR A 15 -3.27 -7.54 -5.74
C THR A 15 -3.58 -7.55 -4.25
N ALA A 16 -2.94 -8.41 -3.47
CA ALA A 16 -3.11 -8.49 -2.02
C ALA A 16 -1.77 -8.74 -1.33
N PRO A 17 -0.83 -7.77 -1.44
CA PRO A 17 0.51 -7.97 -0.87
C PRO A 17 0.50 -8.04 0.65
N SER A 18 1.48 -8.75 1.20
CA SER A 18 1.65 -8.92 2.65
C SER A 18 2.37 -7.73 3.27
N LEU A 19 1.89 -7.30 4.44
CA LEU A 19 2.54 -6.27 5.26
C LEU A 19 3.19 -6.88 6.50
N LEU A 20 3.59 -8.15 6.41
CA LEU A 20 4.20 -8.86 7.54
C LEU A 20 5.53 -8.21 7.92
N ASP A 21 5.74 -8.07 9.24
CA ASP A 21 7.00 -7.62 9.85
C ASP A 21 7.44 -6.20 9.49
N GLY A 22 6.55 -5.33 9.08
CA GLY A 22 6.90 -3.95 8.79
C GLY A 22 5.74 -2.99 8.96
N GLU A 23 6.04 -1.71 8.91
CA GLU A 23 5.05 -0.63 8.94
C GLU A 23 5.26 0.34 7.78
N VAL A 24 6.42 0.30 7.13
CA VAL A 24 6.74 1.16 5.99
C VAL A 24 7.18 0.28 4.83
N PHE A 25 6.48 0.42 3.72
CA PHE A 25 6.68 -0.43 2.55
C PHE A 25 6.81 0.42 1.28
N VAL A 26 7.44 -0.16 0.27
CA VAL A 26 7.50 0.40 -1.08
C VAL A 26 6.88 -0.62 -2.02
N THR A 27 6.01 -0.18 -2.92
CA THR A 27 5.37 -1.10 -3.88
C THR A 27 6.40 -1.72 -4.81
N GLY A 28 6.13 -2.95 -5.25
CA GLY A 28 6.98 -3.64 -6.21
C GLY A 28 6.90 -3.02 -7.61
N GLU A 29 7.87 -3.35 -8.44
CA GLU A 29 7.84 -2.98 -9.85
C GLU A 29 6.95 -3.96 -10.60
N ASN A 30 5.81 -3.48 -11.09
CA ASN A 30 4.84 -4.30 -11.77
C ASN A 30 5.16 -4.42 -13.27
N THR A 31 4.71 -5.52 -13.87
CA THR A 31 4.83 -5.75 -15.31
C THR A 31 3.54 -5.47 -16.05
N LYS A 32 2.48 -5.17 -15.33
CA LYS A 32 1.15 -4.86 -15.87
C LYS A 32 0.38 -3.98 -14.89
N ALA A 33 -0.70 -3.39 -15.32
CA ALA A 33 -1.58 -2.61 -14.45
C ALA A 33 -2.02 -3.47 -13.25
N THR A 34 -1.78 -2.98 -12.04
CA THR A 34 -2.00 -3.74 -10.81
C THR A 34 -2.82 -2.92 -9.84
N ALA A 35 -4.02 -3.41 -9.54
CA ALA A 35 -4.91 -2.81 -8.55
C ALA A 35 -4.80 -3.60 -7.24
N ILE A 36 -4.42 -2.92 -6.17
CA ILE A 36 -4.37 -3.53 -4.84
C ILE A 36 -5.78 -3.54 -4.27
N THR A 37 -6.28 -4.72 -3.94
CA THR A 37 -7.63 -4.92 -3.39
C THR A 37 -7.62 -5.20 -1.90
N ASN A 38 -6.46 -5.57 -1.35
CA ASN A 38 -6.29 -5.83 0.07
C ASN A 38 -4.81 -5.82 0.41
N PHE A 39 -4.49 -5.77 1.71
CA PHE A 39 -3.17 -6.08 2.25
C PHE A 39 -3.36 -7.20 3.26
N THR A 40 -2.55 -8.24 3.16
CA THR A 40 -2.59 -9.36 4.10
C THR A 40 -1.61 -9.15 5.25
N ASP A 41 -1.79 -9.88 6.34
CA ASP A 41 -0.90 -9.88 7.51
C ASP A 41 -0.81 -8.52 8.24
N ALA A 42 -1.78 -7.64 8.02
CA ALA A 42 -1.84 -6.37 8.74
C ALA A 42 -2.52 -6.55 10.08
N GLU A 43 -2.01 -5.89 11.11
CA GLU A 43 -2.55 -5.95 12.46
C GLU A 43 -3.44 -4.77 12.76
N ALA A 44 -4.58 -5.03 13.40
CA ALA A 44 -5.50 -3.96 13.83
C ALA A 44 -4.78 -3.01 14.82
N GLY A 45 -5.02 -1.73 14.66
CA GLY A 45 -4.41 -0.69 15.49
C GLY A 45 -3.06 -0.17 14.98
N VAL A 46 -2.55 -0.73 13.89
CA VAL A 46 -1.26 -0.30 13.31
C VAL A 46 -1.52 0.59 12.10
N VAL A 47 -0.71 1.64 11.96
CA VAL A 47 -0.71 2.51 10.79
C VAL A 47 0.43 2.09 9.87
N TYR A 48 0.09 1.78 8.64
CA TYR A 48 1.05 1.35 7.61
C TYR A 48 1.26 2.48 6.61
N THR A 49 2.51 2.69 6.22
CA THR A 49 2.87 3.69 5.21
C THR A 49 3.33 2.97 3.95
N ILE A 50 2.68 3.26 2.83
CA ILE A 50 2.97 2.62 1.55
C ILE A 50 3.46 3.68 0.57
N TYR A 51 4.70 3.56 0.14
CA TYR A 51 5.31 4.44 -0.87
C TYR A 51 5.22 3.81 -2.24
N GLY A 52 5.07 4.66 -3.25
CA GLY A 52 5.15 4.22 -4.63
C GLY A 52 6.58 3.98 -5.08
N SER A 53 6.77 3.04 -5.97
CA SER A 53 8.05 2.78 -6.65
C SER A 53 8.07 3.50 -8.00
N GLY A 54 9.22 3.49 -8.67
CA GLY A 54 9.37 4.04 -10.02
C GLY A 54 8.87 3.13 -11.14
N SER A 55 7.96 2.22 -10.83
CA SER A 55 7.41 1.28 -11.80
C SER A 55 6.62 1.99 -12.89
N GLU A 56 6.77 1.53 -14.14
CA GLU A 56 5.96 1.98 -15.26
C GLU A 56 4.47 1.72 -15.00
N TYR A 57 4.17 0.61 -14.31
CA TYR A 57 2.80 0.23 -13.94
C TYR A 57 2.64 0.42 -12.43
N ALA A 58 2.44 1.67 -12.02
CA ALA A 58 2.25 1.98 -10.61
C ALA A 58 1.05 1.23 -10.04
N SER A 59 1.19 0.72 -8.81
CA SER A 59 0.08 0.10 -8.12
C SER A 59 -0.99 1.14 -7.80
N THR A 60 -2.26 0.74 -7.88
CA THR A 60 -3.39 1.61 -7.58
C THR A 60 -4.23 1.02 -6.45
N ILE A 61 -4.91 1.88 -5.71
CA ILE A 61 -5.85 1.48 -4.68
C ILE A 61 -7.13 2.26 -4.91
N ALA A 62 -8.22 1.56 -5.19
CA ALA A 62 -9.54 2.17 -5.32
C ALA A 62 -10.18 2.28 -3.95
N THR A 63 -10.99 3.32 -3.72
CA THR A 63 -11.79 3.39 -2.51
C THR A 63 -12.96 2.41 -2.60
N GLY A 64 -13.35 1.86 -1.46
CA GLY A 64 -14.43 0.87 -1.38
C GLY A 64 -13.88 -0.50 -0.95
N GLY A 65 -14.74 -1.46 -0.68
CA GLY A 65 -14.33 -2.77 -0.19
C GLY A 65 -13.54 -2.65 1.11
N ASN A 66 -12.28 -3.08 1.09
CA ASN A 66 -11.41 -3.03 2.26
C ASN A 66 -10.78 -1.66 2.52
N PHE A 67 -10.99 -0.70 1.63
CA PHE A 67 -10.33 0.60 1.71
C PHE A 67 -11.33 1.73 1.85
N VAL A 68 -11.14 2.56 2.86
CA VAL A 68 -11.93 3.78 3.10
C VAL A 68 -10.99 4.96 2.85
N LEU A 69 -10.99 5.45 1.62
CA LEU A 69 -10.10 6.51 1.17
C LEU A 69 -10.90 7.76 0.79
N THR A 70 -10.24 8.91 0.78
CA THR A 70 -10.85 10.15 0.28
C THR A 70 -11.08 10.07 -1.23
N GLU A 71 -10.18 9.38 -1.93
CA GLU A 71 -10.30 9.09 -3.37
C GLU A 71 -9.32 7.98 -3.73
N ALA A 72 -9.44 7.45 -4.93
CA ALA A 72 -8.50 6.44 -5.41
C ALA A 72 -7.06 6.96 -5.35
N MET A 73 -6.11 6.06 -5.12
CA MET A 73 -4.70 6.38 -5.00
C MET A 73 -3.89 5.69 -6.09
N THR A 74 -3.03 6.45 -6.76
CA THR A 74 -2.01 5.90 -7.65
C THR A 74 -0.66 6.04 -6.98
N LEU A 75 -0.01 4.92 -6.71
CA LEU A 75 1.27 4.89 -6.00
C LEU A 75 2.43 5.01 -6.99
N SER A 76 2.56 6.18 -7.58
CA SER A 76 3.70 6.52 -8.42
C SER A 76 4.90 6.92 -7.56
N GLU A 77 6.06 7.04 -8.17
CA GLU A 77 7.30 7.38 -7.46
C GLU A 77 7.15 8.68 -6.66
N GLY A 78 7.57 8.63 -5.41
CA GLY A 78 7.51 9.78 -4.52
C GLY A 78 6.16 10.00 -3.85
N LYS A 79 5.14 9.24 -4.23
CA LYS A 79 3.83 9.30 -3.58
C LYS A 79 3.73 8.30 -2.46
N PHE A 80 2.89 8.61 -1.47
CA PHE A 80 2.63 7.66 -0.39
C PHE A 80 1.21 7.78 0.13
N ILE A 81 0.76 6.75 0.82
CA ILE A 81 -0.49 6.76 1.57
C ILE A 81 -0.26 6.10 2.93
N LYS A 82 -0.84 6.67 3.97
CA LYS A 82 -0.85 6.07 5.30
C LYS A 82 -2.22 5.52 5.58
N LEU A 83 -2.28 4.27 5.98
CA LEU A 83 -3.51 3.52 6.20
C LEU A 83 -3.52 2.93 7.60
N ALA A 84 -4.56 3.20 8.37
CA ALA A 84 -4.76 2.58 9.67
C ALA A 84 -5.60 1.32 9.49
N LYS A 85 -5.10 0.19 9.93
CA LYS A 85 -5.86 -1.06 9.97
C LYS A 85 -6.80 -1.02 11.16
N ALA A 86 -8.10 -1.13 10.92
CA ALA A 86 -9.10 -1.09 11.98
C ALA A 86 -9.56 -2.50 12.35
N ALA A 87 -10.23 -2.61 13.50
CA ALA A 87 -10.76 -3.88 13.99
C ALA A 87 -11.83 -4.47 13.07
N ASP A 88 -12.47 -3.64 12.24
CA ASP A 88 -13.46 -4.10 11.27
C ASP A 88 -12.84 -4.76 10.03
N GLY A 89 -11.51 -4.81 9.97
CA GLY A 89 -10.77 -5.40 8.87
C GLY A 89 -10.48 -4.44 7.73
N LYS A 90 -10.93 -3.20 7.81
CA LYS A 90 -10.72 -2.20 6.75
C LYS A 90 -9.50 -1.35 7.02
N PHE A 91 -9.00 -0.75 5.96
CA PHE A 91 -7.90 0.22 6.01
C PHE A 91 -8.48 1.62 5.80
N TYR A 92 -8.20 2.51 6.75
CA TYR A 92 -8.69 3.89 6.71
C TYR A 92 -7.55 4.84 6.40
N GLU A 93 -7.75 5.71 5.43
CA GLU A 93 -6.73 6.70 5.08
C GLU A 93 -6.49 7.67 6.23
N VAL A 94 -5.22 7.83 6.59
CA VAL A 94 -4.77 8.78 7.62
C VAL A 94 -4.16 10.00 6.97
N ALA A 95 -3.36 9.79 5.92
CA ALA A 95 -2.69 10.85 5.18
C ALA A 95 -2.24 10.34 3.81
N ARG A 96 -1.93 11.26 2.91
CA ARG A 96 -1.28 10.95 1.63
C ARG A 96 -0.38 12.10 1.20
N GLY A 97 0.56 11.80 0.35
CA GLY A 97 1.45 12.81 -0.22
C GLY A 97 1.95 12.46 -1.60
#